data_b0e5e2f4fc2d852b750d1981a44643d2
#
_entry.id   b0e5e2f4fc2d852b750d1981a44643d2
#
_cell.length_a   1.000
_cell.length_b   1.000
_cell.length_c   1.000
_cell.angle_alpha   90.00
_cell.angle_beta   90.00
_cell.angle_gamma   90.00
#
_symmetry.space_group_name_H-M   'P 1'
#
loop_
_entity.id
_entity.type
_entity.pdbx_description
1 polymer ?
#
loop_
_entity_poly.entity_id
_entity_poly.type
_entity_poly.pdbx_seq_one_letter_code
_entity_poly.pdbx_strand_id
1 'polypeptide(L)'
;MLYFDESGYTGPDLVNSKQPYFSLASIRMTDEEIAQIKKDVSYCEWGKELHFKSMYKSYQGQKMLDKIFNHPLMDHYHVLPSFANKRYCIYAYIVNILVETMCHINGINLYEGAKNLILANGLHCFAILHPNKDLVTEFENNFVGMVRNPSIESVANLYRTTDKLRYD
;
A
#
# COMPACT_ATOMS: atom_id res chain seq x y z
N MET A 1 4.90 -17.88 -17.32
CA MET A 1 3.60 -17.47 -16.75
C MET A 1 3.82 -16.29 -15.79
N LEU A 2 2.80 -15.48 -15.50
CA LEU A 2 2.92 -14.34 -14.59
C LEU A 2 1.93 -14.56 -13.44
N TYR A 3 2.44 -14.52 -12.22
CA TYR A 3 1.66 -14.72 -10.98
C TYR A 3 1.68 -13.45 -10.15
N PHE A 4 0.61 -13.19 -9.41
CA PHE A 4 0.49 -12.07 -8.48
C PHE A 4 -0.02 -12.57 -7.14
N ASP A 5 0.50 -12.00 -6.08
CA ASP A 5 -0.02 -12.19 -4.73
C ASP A 5 0.08 -10.88 -3.94
N GLU A 6 -0.85 -10.69 -3.01
CA GLU A 6 -0.97 -9.46 -2.24
C GLU A 6 -0.92 -9.71 -0.74
N SER A 7 -0.42 -8.73 -0.01
CA SER A 7 -0.44 -8.73 1.45
C SER A 7 -0.76 -7.34 1.99
N GLY A 8 -1.33 -7.31 3.17
CA GLY A 8 -1.65 -6.04 3.84
C GLY A 8 -2.99 -5.44 3.46
N TYR A 9 -3.85 -6.18 2.75
CA TYR A 9 -5.21 -5.72 2.48
C TYR A 9 -6.04 -5.64 3.78
N THR A 10 -6.52 -4.46 4.11
CA THR A 10 -7.34 -4.18 5.31
C THR A 10 -8.71 -3.58 4.95
N GLY A 11 -9.13 -3.77 3.70
CA GLY A 11 -10.38 -3.18 3.21
C GLY A 11 -10.36 -1.64 3.29
N PRO A 12 -11.39 -1.03 3.90
CA PRO A 12 -11.51 0.43 4.01
C PRO A 12 -10.53 1.07 4.98
N ASP A 13 -9.94 0.30 5.90
CA ASP A 13 -9.07 0.81 6.94
C ASP A 13 -7.65 1.10 6.41
N LEU A 14 -7.48 2.28 5.80
CA LEU A 14 -6.19 2.76 5.30
C LEU A 14 -5.31 3.37 6.40
N VAL A 15 -5.87 3.69 7.56
CA VAL A 15 -5.14 4.27 8.72
C VAL A 15 -4.67 3.21 9.70
N ASN A 16 -4.80 1.92 9.37
CA ASN A 16 -4.47 0.80 10.23
C ASN A 16 -2.98 0.78 10.61
N SER A 17 -2.68 1.14 11.86
CA SER A 17 -1.30 1.19 12.37
C SER A 17 -0.63 -0.20 12.48
N LYS A 18 -1.42 -1.28 12.59
CA LYS A 18 -0.90 -2.65 12.64
C LYS A 18 -0.56 -3.21 11.26
N GLN A 19 -1.10 -2.61 10.20
CA GLN A 19 -0.89 -3.01 8.82
C GLN A 19 -0.72 -1.76 7.92
N PRO A 20 0.35 -0.98 8.10
CA PRO A 20 0.51 0.32 7.44
C PRO A 20 0.87 0.23 5.96
N TYR A 21 1.28 -0.96 5.50
CA TYR A 21 1.68 -1.17 4.11
C TYR A 21 0.76 -2.16 3.41
N PHE A 22 0.52 -1.91 2.14
CA PHE A 22 0.04 -2.87 1.16
C PHE A 22 1.22 -3.28 0.30
N SER A 23 1.37 -4.56 0.03
CA SER A 23 2.39 -5.08 -0.87
C SER A 23 1.75 -5.96 -1.95
N LEU A 24 2.28 -5.85 -3.14
CA LEU A 24 1.95 -6.70 -4.28
C LEU A 24 3.24 -7.30 -4.80
N ALA A 25 3.34 -8.61 -4.85
CA ALA A 25 4.44 -9.30 -5.49
C ALA A 25 3.99 -9.85 -6.83
N SER A 26 4.81 -9.69 -7.86
CA SER A 26 4.65 -10.37 -9.13
C SER A 26 5.82 -11.31 -9.38
N ILE A 27 5.52 -12.50 -9.90
CA ILE A 27 6.51 -13.52 -10.21
C ILE A 27 6.32 -13.91 -11.68
N ARG A 28 7.39 -13.80 -12.46
CA ARG A 28 7.43 -14.22 -13.87
C ARG A 28 8.37 -15.43 -14.00
N MET A 29 7.80 -16.61 -14.08
CA MET A 29 8.56 -17.86 -14.19
C MET A 29 7.90 -18.82 -15.20
N THR A 30 8.68 -19.69 -15.82
CA THR A 30 8.21 -20.85 -16.57
C THR A 30 7.87 -22.00 -15.62
N ASP A 31 7.17 -23.01 -16.12
CA ASP A 31 6.85 -24.19 -15.32
C ASP A 31 8.11 -24.99 -14.98
N GLU A 32 9.12 -24.98 -15.87
CA GLU A 32 10.42 -25.61 -15.65
C GLU A 32 11.20 -24.92 -14.52
N GLU A 33 11.23 -23.59 -14.49
CA GLU A 33 11.89 -22.81 -13.44
C GLU A 33 11.21 -23.04 -12.07
N ILE A 34 9.87 -23.07 -12.05
CA ILE A 34 9.12 -23.41 -10.84
C ILE A 34 9.44 -24.84 -10.37
N ALA A 35 9.50 -25.80 -11.28
CA ALA A 35 9.86 -27.19 -10.97
C ALA A 35 11.30 -27.29 -10.43
N GLN A 36 12.22 -26.48 -10.97
CA GLN A 36 13.60 -26.41 -10.49
C GLN A 36 13.66 -25.90 -9.04
N ILE A 37 12.99 -24.77 -8.74
CA ILE A 37 12.91 -24.25 -7.37
C ILE A 37 12.35 -25.31 -6.42
N LYS A 38 11.22 -25.92 -6.76
CA LYS A 38 10.59 -26.97 -5.94
C LYS A 38 11.55 -28.12 -5.64
N LYS A 39 12.32 -28.55 -6.62
CA LYS A 39 13.34 -29.61 -6.48
C LYS A 39 14.46 -29.16 -5.54
N ASP A 40 15.02 -27.96 -5.76
CA ASP A 40 16.21 -27.49 -5.02
C ASP A 40 15.90 -27.15 -3.55
N VAL A 41 14.69 -26.67 -3.27
CA VAL A 41 14.25 -26.47 -1.89
C VAL A 41 13.76 -27.75 -1.21
N SER A 42 13.75 -28.88 -1.92
CA SER A 42 13.23 -30.17 -1.44
C SER A 42 11.76 -30.06 -1.02
N TYR A 43 10.96 -29.37 -1.86
CA TYR A 43 9.54 -29.22 -1.63
C TYR A 43 8.83 -30.56 -1.81
N CYS A 44 8.36 -31.13 -0.70
CA CYS A 44 7.45 -32.28 -0.74
C CYS A 44 6.04 -31.74 -0.97
N GLU A 45 5.36 -32.21 -2.01
CA GLU A 45 3.95 -31.88 -2.28
C GLU A 45 3.06 -32.39 -1.13
N TRP A 46 2.82 -31.54 -0.17
CA TRP A 46 1.95 -31.89 0.96
C TRP A 46 0.48 -31.56 0.64
N GLY A 47 0.15 -31.26 -0.61
CA GLY A 47 -1.21 -30.95 -1.06
C GLY A 47 -1.82 -29.68 -0.42
N LYS A 48 -1.01 -28.87 0.24
CA LYS A 48 -1.45 -27.64 0.91
C LYS A 48 -0.64 -26.44 0.40
N GLU A 49 -1.33 -25.33 0.24
CA GLU A 49 -0.74 -24.04 -0.04
C GLU A 49 0.29 -23.65 1.06
N LEU A 50 1.44 -23.12 0.63
CA LEU A 50 2.49 -22.67 1.54
C LEU A 50 2.13 -21.27 2.05
N HIS A 51 1.80 -21.18 3.32
CA HIS A 51 1.56 -19.90 3.98
C HIS A 51 2.79 -19.45 4.76
N PHE A 52 3.33 -18.27 4.44
CA PHE A 52 4.46 -17.66 5.11
C PHE A 52 4.31 -17.69 6.65
N LYS A 53 3.14 -17.28 7.18
CA LYS A 53 2.87 -17.26 8.63
C LYS A 53 3.01 -18.64 9.28
N SER A 54 2.67 -19.71 8.58
CA SER A 54 2.78 -21.07 9.08
C SER A 54 4.23 -21.54 9.03
N MET A 55 4.92 -21.27 7.94
CA MET A 55 6.32 -21.64 7.75
C MET A 55 7.24 -20.91 8.73
N TYR A 56 7.04 -19.61 8.92
CA TYR A 56 7.85 -18.78 9.82
C TYR A 56 7.83 -19.25 11.29
N LYS A 57 6.77 -19.96 11.72
CA LYS A 57 6.63 -20.44 13.10
C LYS A 57 7.47 -21.70 13.42
N SER A 58 7.99 -22.40 12.43
CA SER A 58 8.76 -23.62 12.63
C SER A 58 10.17 -23.48 12.09
N TYR A 59 11.13 -24.12 12.77
CA TYR A 59 12.53 -24.13 12.34
C TYR A 59 12.70 -24.70 10.91
N GLN A 60 11.98 -25.77 10.58
CA GLN A 60 12.03 -26.35 9.24
C GLN A 60 11.42 -25.41 8.20
N GLY A 61 10.32 -24.73 8.52
CA GLY A 61 9.71 -23.74 7.64
C GLY A 61 10.62 -22.54 7.41
N GLN A 62 11.30 -22.04 8.46
CA GLN A 62 12.27 -20.96 8.31
C GLN A 62 13.44 -21.35 7.41
N LYS A 63 13.97 -22.55 7.54
CA LYS A 63 15.01 -23.07 6.63
C LYS A 63 14.52 -23.19 5.19
N MET A 64 13.27 -23.59 4.98
CA MET A 64 12.70 -23.64 3.62
C MET A 64 12.51 -22.23 3.05
N LEU A 65 12.01 -21.28 3.83
CA LEU A 65 11.91 -19.87 3.41
C LEU A 65 13.29 -19.32 3.03
N ASP A 66 14.31 -19.58 3.83
CA ASP A 66 15.68 -19.16 3.55
C ASP A 66 16.18 -19.71 2.21
N LYS A 67 15.97 -21.00 1.95
CA LYS A 67 16.32 -21.60 0.64
C LYS A 67 15.55 -20.99 -0.52
N ILE A 68 14.25 -20.71 -0.36
CA ILE A 68 13.42 -20.08 -1.38
C ILE A 68 13.95 -18.68 -1.69
N PHE A 69 14.11 -17.83 -0.68
CA PHE A 69 14.50 -16.43 -0.88
C PHE A 69 15.94 -16.25 -1.35
N ASN A 70 16.82 -17.21 -1.05
CA ASN A 70 18.22 -17.21 -1.55
C ASN A 70 18.41 -18.02 -2.84
N HIS A 71 17.33 -18.52 -3.44
CA HIS A 71 17.45 -19.27 -4.70
C HIS A 71 17.84 -18.32 -5.85
N PRO A 72 18.74 -18.73 -6.78
CA PRO A 72 19.21 -17.88 -7.88
C PRO A 72 18.10 -17.33 -8.79
N LEU A 73 16.98 -18.03 -8.94
CA LEU A 73 15.81 -17.58 -9.70
C LEU A 73 14.91 -16.59 -8.94
N MET A 74 15.22 -16.27 -7.70
CA MET A 74 14.51 -15.23 -6.92
C MET A 74 15.19 -13.86 -7.09
N ASP A 75 15.54 -13.50 -8.30
CA ASP A 75 16.19 -12.26 -8.68
C ASP A 75 15.18 -11.21 -9.20
N HIS A 76 15.68 -10.01 -9.51
CA HIS A 76 14.87 -8.88 -10.00
C HIS A 76 14.28 -9.08 -11.42
N TYR A 77 14.69 -10.09 -12.18
CA TYR A 77 14.08 -10.44 -13.45
C TYR A 77 12.85 -11.32 -13.30
N HIS A 78 12.82 -12.11 -12.22
CA HIS A 78 11.76 -13.07 -11.94
C HIS A 78 10.77 -12.57 -10.91
N VAL A 79 11.22 -11.77 -9.93
CA VAL A 79 10.39 -11.32 -8.80
C VAL A 79 10.43 -9.80 -8.67
N LEU A 80 9.26 -9.18 -8.75
CA LEU A 80 9.11 -7.73 -8.59
C LEU A 80 8.14 -7.43 -7.45
N PRO A 81 8.62 -7.09 -6.25
CA PRO A 81 7.78 -6.62 -5.17
C PRO A 81 7.48 -5.13 -5.33
N SER A 82 6.25 -4.75 -5.04
CA SER A 82 5.79 -3.37 -4.97
C SER A 82 5.18 -3.10 -3.60
N PHE A 83 5.41 -1.91 -3.05
CA PHE A 83 4.92 -1.51 -1.74
C PHE A 83 4.21 -0.17 -1.82
N ALA A 84 3.10 -0.07 -1.12
CA ALA A 84 2.39 1.18 -0.94
C ALA A 84 2.20 1.47 0.55
N ASN A 85 2.63 2.64 1.01
CA ASN A 85 2.25 3.15 2.32
C ASN A 85 0.79 3.63 2.24
N LYS A 86 -0.11 2.96 2.95
CA LYS A 86 -1.55 3.26 2.89
C LYS A 86 -1.89 4.67 3.31
N ARG A 87 -1.25 5.17 4.36
CA ARG A 87 -1.45 6.53 4.83
C ARG A 87 -0.99 7.56 3.81
N TYR A 88 0.17 7.34 3.16
CA TYR A 88 0.61 8.17 2.05
C TYR A 88 -0.39 8.18 0.89
N CYS A 89 -1.00 7.02 0.58
CA CYS A 89 -2.01 6.93 -0.47
C CYS A 89 -3.21 7.85 -0.21
N ILE A 90 -3.59 8.09 1.05
CA ILE A 90 -4.67 9.04 1.38
C ILE A 90 -4.32 10.43 0.84
N TYR A 91 -3.09 10.91 1.09
CA TYR A 91 -2.65 12.24 0.62
C TYR A 91 -2.47 12.31 -0.88
N ALA A 92 -2.01 11.24 -1.51
CA ALA A 92 -1.99 11.14 -2.96
C ALA A 92 -3.40 11.23 -3.56
N TYR A 93 -4.39 10.58 -2.95
CA TYR A 93 -5.80 10.69 -3.35
C TYR A 93 -6.39 12.08 -3.11
N ILE A 94 -6.07 12.72 -1.97
CA ILE A 94 -6.48 14.12 -1.70
C ILE A 94 -5.99 15.03 -2.83
N VAL A 95 -4.71 14.91 -3.19
CA VAL A 95 -4.14 15.72 -4.27
C VAL A 95 -4.81 15.40 -5.61
N ASN A 96 -5.00 14.14 -5.95
CA ASN A 96 -5.56 13.76 -7.26
C ASN A 96 -7.06 14.06 -7.39
N ILE A 97 -7.84 13.93 -6.31
CA ILE A 97 -9.30 14.13 -6.38
C ILE A 97 -9.68 15.59 -6.17
N LEU A 98 -9.05 16.26 -5.19
CA LEU A 98 -9.47 17.62 -4.83
C LEU A 98 -8.58 18.68 -5.48
N VAL A 99 -7.27 18.58 -5.37
CA VAL A 99 -6.34 19.63 -5.82
C VAL A 99 -6.19 19.59 -7.34
N GLU A 100 -5.98 18.42 -7.94
CA GLU A 100 -5.82 18.24 -9.37
C GLU A 100 -7.06 18.71 -10.12
N THR A 101 -8.25 18.31 -9.66
CA THR A 101 -9.51 18.74 -10.27
C THR A 101 -9.64 20.28 -10.31
N MET A 102 -9.29 20.94 -9.21
CA MET A 102 -9.30 22.42 -9.15
C MET A 102 -8.23 23.04 -10.06
N CYS A 103 -7.04 22.48 -10.10
CA CYS A 103 -5.96 22.91 -10.99
C CYS A 103 -6.35 22.74 -12.45
N HIS A 104 -6.92 21.60 -12.83
CA HIS A 104 -7.36 21.31 -14.20
C HIS A 104 -8.41 22.29 -14.70
N ILE A 105 -9.43 22.60 -13.88
CA ILE A 105 -10.46 23.60 -14.22
C ILE A 105 -9.83 24.98 -14.51
N ASN A 106 -8.73 25.31 -13.85
CA ASN A 106 -8.01 26.56 -14.03
C ASN A 106 -6.87 26.48 -15.06
N GLY A 107 -6.79 25.42 -15.86
CA GLY A 107 -5.79 25.23 -16.91
C GLY A 107 -4.38 24.95 -16.40
N ILE A 108 -4.24 24.52 -15.14
CA ILE A 108 -2.94 24.21 -14.50
C ILE A 108 -2.72 22.69 -14.57
N ASN A 109 -1.63 22.28 -15.23
CA ASN A 109 -1.21 20.87 -15.25
C ASN A 109 -0.39 20.54 -13.97
N LEU A 110 -1.00 19.84 -13.05
CA LEU A 110 -0.37 19.46 -11.80
C LEU A 110 0.65 18.32 -11.96
N TYR A 111 0.56 17.54 -13.05
CA TYR A 111 1.50 16.44 -13.31
C TYR A 111 2.83 16.92 -13.90
N GLU A 112 2.87 18.12 -14.47
CA GLU A 112 4.09 18.70 -14.99
C GLU A 112 5.13 18.92 -13.87
N GLY A 113 6.34 18.37 -14.03
CA GLY A 113 7.40 18.45 -13.04
C GLY A 113 7.08 17.72 -11.73
N ALA A 114 6.18 16.74 -11.77
CA ALA A 114 5.78 15.93 -10.60
C ALA A 114 5.23 16.75 -9.42
N LYS A 115 4.59 17.90 -9.69
CA LYS A 115 4.02 18.79 -8.65
C LYS A 115 2.98 18.07 -7.77
N ASN A 116 2.21 17.13 -8.35
CA ASN A 116 1.28 16.28 -7.61
C ASN A 116 1.99 15.44 -6.53
N LEU A 117 3.15 14.87 -6.84
CA LEU A 117 3.93 14.10 -5.87
C LEU A 117 4.55 15.00 -4.80
N ILE A 118 5.02 16.19 -5.18
CA ILE A 118 5.57 17.17 -4.22
C ILE A 118 4.49 17.57 -3.22
N LEU A 119 3.28 17.86 -3.68
CA LEU A 119 2.15 18.21 -2.81
C LEU A 119 1.73 17.03 -1.92
N ALA A 120 1.62 15.82 -2.46
CA ALA A 120 1.28 14.64 -1.67
C ALA A 120 2.31 14.37 -0.57
N ASN A 121 3.61 14.49 -0.89
CA ASN A 121 4.69 14.40 0.08
C ASN A 121 4.60 15.48 1.16
N GLY A 122 4.35 16.73 0.77
CA GLY A 122 4.20 17.85 1.71
C GLY A 122 3.05 17.63 2.69
N LEU A 123 1.88 17.24 2.20
CA LEU A 123 0.72 16.93 3.04
C LEU A 123 0.97 15.74 3.97
N HIS A 124 1.61 14.69 3.46
CA HIS A 124 1.97 13.53 4.29
C HIS A 124 2.98 13.89 5.39
N CYS A 125 4.01 14.69 5.06
CA CYS A 125 4.95 15.21 6.05
C CYS A 125 4.26 16.08 7.10
N PHE A 126 3.36 16.98 6.69
CA PHE A 126 2.54 17.78 7.59
C PHE A 126 1.79 16.87 8.57
N ALA A 127 1.11 15.84 8.10
CA ALA A 127 0.37 14.91 8.95
C ALA A 127 1.26 14.15 9.93
N ILE A 128 2.47 13.76 9.51
CA ILE A 128 3.44 13.11 10.38
C ILE A 128 3.96 14.06 11.47
N LEU A 129 4.15 15.33 11.15
CA LEU A 129 4.75 16.31 12.05
C LEU A 129 3.71 17.03 12.91
N HIS A 130 2.43 17.02 12.53
CA HIS A 130 1.36 17.71 13.24
C HIS A 130 1.26 17.23 14.70
N PRO A 131 1.19 18.15 15.69
CA PRO A 131 1.16 17.78 17.11
C PRO A 131 -0.09 16.98 17.50
N ASN A 132 -1.25 17.36 16.95
CA ASN A 132 -2.53 16.73 17.24
C ASN A 132 -2.79 15.54 16.31
N LYS A 133 -2.29 14.35 16.68
CA LYS A 133 -2.41 13.13 15.88
C LYS A 133 -3.85 12.63 15.76
N ASP A 134 -4.65 12.86 16.77
CA ASP A 134 -6.05 12.40 16.78
C ASP A 134 -6.88 13.19 15.78
N LEU A 135 -6.67 14.51 15.68
CA LEU A 135 -7.33 15.34 14.69
C LEU A 135 -6.92 15.00 13.26
N VAL A 136 -5.63 14.73 13.04
CA VAL A 136 -5.15 14.25 11.74
C VAL A 136 -5.79 12.92 11.36
N THR A 137 -5.89 11.99 12.31
CA THR A 137 -6.54 10.68 12.08
C THR A 137 -8.04 10.84 11.81
N GLU A 138 -8.73 11.76 12.52
CA GLU A 138 -10.13 12.12 12.26
C GLU A 138 -10.31 12.63 10.83
N PHE A 139 -9.44 13.53 10.38
CA PHE A 139 -9.45 14.07 9.02
C PHE A 139 -9.24 12.98 7.96
N GLU A 140 -8.23 12.12 8.14
CA GLU A 140 -7.93 11.00 7.23
C GLU A 140 -9.14 10.05 7.10
N ASN A 141 -9.76 9.68 8.22
CA ASN A 141 -10.95 8.84 8.24
C ASN A 141 -12.15 9.49 7.57
N ASN A 142 -12.36 10.79 7.79
CA ASN A 142 -13.44 11.54 7.13
C ASN A 142 -13.23 11.64 5.63
N PHE A 143 -11.99 11.84 5.16
CA PHE A 143 -11.68 11.82 3.75
C PHE A 143 -11.95 10.44 3.12
N VAL A 144 -11.46 9.36 3.72
CA VAL A 144 -11.70 8.00 3.25
C VAL A 144 -13.20 7.67 3.25
N GLY A 145 -13.91 8.07 4.29
CA GLY A 145 -15.37 7.92 4.40
C GLY A 145 -16.11 8.64 3.29
N MET A 146 -15.74 9.89 3.01
CA MET A 146 -16.32 10.72 1.96
C MET A 146 -16.09 10.10 0.56
N VAL A 147 -14.89 9.63 0.26
CA VAL A 147 -14.59 9.01 -1.04
C VAL A 147 -15.37 7.69 -1.24
N ARG A 148 -15.56 6.90 -0.19
CA ARG A 148 -16.25 5.61 -0.27
C ARG A 148 -17.77 5.70 -0.29
N ASN A 149 -18.31 6.61 0.51
CA ASN A 149 -19.74 6.81 0.68
C ASN A 149 -20.05 8.32 0.57
N PRO A 150 -19.99 8.88 -0.65
CA PRO A 150 -20.20 10.31 -0.86
C PRO A 150 -21.63 10.70 -0.47
N SER A 151 -21.73 11.67 0.44
CA SER A 151 -22.99 12.26 0.91
C SER A 151 -22.74 13.69 1.36
N ILE A 152 -23.81 14.49 1.46
CA ILE A 152 -23.72 15.85 2.00
C ILE A 152 -23.11 15.83 3.41
N GLU A 153 -23.45 14.84 4.21
CA GLU A 153 -22.95 14.70 5.58
C GLU A 153 -21.45 14.36 5.60
N SER A 154 -21.01 13.39 4.78
CA SER A 154 -19.60 13.01 4.73
C SER A 154 -18.71 14.14 4.22
N VAL A 155 -19.18 14.91 3.25
CA VAL A 155 -18.51 16.13 2.78
C VAL A 155 -18.44 17.18 3.89
N ALA A 156 -19.55 17.44 4.59
CA ALA A 156 -19.58 18.39 5.69
C ALA A 156 -18.65 18.00 6.84
N ASN A 157 -18.54 16.69 7.13
CA ASN A 157 -17.61 16.17 8.16
C ASN A 157 -16.15 16.42 7.75
N LEU A 158 -15.80 16.18 6.49
CA LEU A 158 -14.46 16.47 5.97
C LEU A 158 -14.12 17.96 6.11
N TYR A 159 -15.02 18.86 5.69
CA TYR A 159 -14.77 20.30 5.80
C TYR A 159 -14.63 20.75 7.24
N ARG A 160 -15.44 20.24 8.18
CA ARG A 160 -15.33 20.56 9.60
C ARG A 160 -13.97 20.17 10.20
N THR A 161 -13.44 18.99 9.83
CA THR A 161 -12.12 18.57 10.31
C THR A 161 -11.00 19.34 9.62
N THR A 162 -11.16 19.71 8.35
CA THR A 162 -10.21 20.58 7.65
C THR A 162 -10.12 21.96 8.32
N ASP A 163 -11.26 22.56 8.68
CA ASP A 163 -11.27 23.84 9.37
C ASP A 163 -10.59 23.74 10.75
N LYS A 164 -10.84 22.68 11.52
CA LYS A 164 -10.12 22.46 12.79
C LYS A 164 -8.60 22.39 12.57
N LEU A 165 -8.12 21.62 11.57
CA LEU A 165 -6.70 21.50 11.26
C LEU A 165 -6.06 22.82 10.80
N ARG A 166 -6.84 23.75 10.26
CA ARG A 166 -6.37 25.06 9.82
C ARG A 166 -6.07 26.00 10.98
N TYR A 167 -6.74 25.82 12.12
CA TYR A 167 -6.67 26.72 13.26
C TYR A 167 -5.99 26.09 14.51
N ASP A 168 -5.53 24.84 14.42
CA ASP A 168 -4.79 24.13 15.46
C ASP A 168 -3.27 24.29 15.22
#